data_16ff12671bbf4ca2f39bb999de3c0194
#
_entry.id   16ff12671bbf4ca2f39bb999de3c0194
#
_cell.length_a   1.000
_cell.length_b   1.000
_cell.length_c   1.000
_cell.angle_alpha   90.00
_cell.angle_beta   90.00
_cell.angle_gamma   90.00
#
_symmetry.space_group_name_H-M   'P 1'
#
loop_
_entity.id
_entity.type
_entity.pdbx_description
1 polymer ?
#
loop_
_entity_poly.entity_id
_entity_poly.type
_entity_poly.pdbx_seq_one_letter_code
_entity_poly.pdbx_strand_id
1 'polypeptide(L)'
;MKYLIIDTETTGLDADRHEMIGFGAIVLYNLQIIESYEIWILPENIEKADSKALEVNGYDPEKWRNRAVSQSKGAERIGFFMSRHVDATLVGHNVQFDIKFLKALSNKQKREIPIRYPYLDTRDLCRAAFMPLGLQSMSLDNICAWLNWRRRKAHTGLSDAEDCAKLIQVLCPPSIPFFMKLKARQRFKNRS
;
A
#
# COMPACT_ATOMS: atom_id res chain seq x y z
N MET A 1 16.47 -11.29 1.68
CA MET A 1 15.75 -10.54 0.65
C MET A 1 15.16 -9.30 1.30
N LYS A 2 15.17 -8.15 0.60
CA LYS A 2 14.67 -6.88 1.09
C LYS A 2 13.47 -6.43 0.24
N TYR A 3 12.41 -5.99 0.88
CA TYR A 3 11.21 -5.46 0.24
C TYR A 3 10.92 -4.05 0.74
N LEU A 4 10.50 -3.17 -0.16
CA LEU A 4 9.94 -1.86 0.13
C LEU A 4 8.46 -1.89 -0.23
N ILE A 5 7.62 -2.03 0.77
CA ILE A 5 6.17 -2.06 0.61
C ILE A 5 5.66 -0.64 0.72
N ILE A 6 4.85 -0.21 -0.24
CA ILE A 6 4.28 1.13 -0.29
C ILE A 6 2.77 1.10 -0.44
N ASP A 7 2.14 2.18 -0.01
CA ASP A 7 0.74 2.49 -0.28
C ASP A 7 0.54 4.01 -0.30
N THR A 8 -0.38 4.49 -1.15
CA THR A 8 -0.63 5.93 -1.35
C THR A 8 -2.08 6.28 -1.12
N GLU A 9 -2.32 7.38 -0.37
CA GLU A 9 -3.61 8.02 -0.25
C GLU A 9 -3.72 9.18 -1.26
N THR A 10 -4.84 9.26 -1.93
CA THR A 10 -5.00 10.18 -3.06
C THR A 10 -6.35 10.88 -3.04
N THR A 11 -6.46 12.01 -3.72
CA THR A 11 -7.73 12.75 -3.86
C THR A 11 -8.66 12.17 -4.93
N GLY A 12 -8.32 11.01 -5.52
CA GLY A 12 -9.12 10.30 -6.53
C GLY A 12 -8.29 9.27 -7.29
N LEU A 13 -8.82 8.70 -8.36
CA LEU A 13 -8.23 7.53 -9.03
C LEU A 13 -7.35 7.85 -10.25
N ASP A 14 -7.37 9.08 -10.73
CA ASP A 14 -6.68 9.52 -11.94
C ASP A 14 -5.47 10.39 -11.58
N ALA A 15 -4.27 9.89 -11.75
CA ALA A 15 -3.03 10.58 -11.39
C ALA A 15 -2.73 11.85 -12.22
N ASP A 16 -3.39 12.04 -13.36
CA ASP A 16 -3.26 13.25 -14.16
C ASP A 16 -4.17 14.41 -13.64
N ARG A 17 -5.20 14.07 -12.85
CA ARG A 17 -6.19 15.02 -12.32
C ARG A 17 -6.12 15.16 -10.80
N HIS A 18 -5.79 14.09 -10.11
CA HIS A 18 -5.84 14.00 -8.66
C HIS A 18 -4.43 14.02 -8.06
N GLU A 19 -4.36 14.27 -6.77
CA GLU A 19 -3.10 14.47 -6.06
C GLU A 19 -2.90 13.41 -4.98
N MET A 20 -1.65 13.08 -4.72
CA MET A 20 -1.27 12.28 -3.56
C MET A 20 -1.36 13.15 -2.30
N ILE A 21 -2.06 12.65 -1.28
CA ILE A 21 -2.23 13.32 0.02
C ILE A 21 -1.65 12.52 1.18
N GLY A 22 -1.20 11.30 0.94
CA GLY A 22 -0.53 10.46 1.92
C GLY A 22 0.38 9.43 1.25
N PHE A 23 1.41 9.02 1.95
CA PHE A 23 2.30 7.94 1.55
C PHE A 23 2.73 7.18 2.80
N GLY A 24 2.52 5.87 2.78
CA GLY A 24 2.98 4.93 3.78
C GLY A 24 3.96 3.93 3.20
N ALA A 25 4.95 3.54 4.00
CA ALA A 25 5.90 2.51 3.58
C ALA A 25 6.39 1.64 4.74
N ILE A 26 6.63 0.38 4.43
CA ILE A 26 7.24 -0.61 5.31
C ILE A 26 8.45 -1.22 4.60
N VAL A 27 9.58 -1.28 5.29
CA VAL A 27 10.77 -1.98 4.81
C VAL A 27 10.89 -3.32 5.54
N LEU A 28 10.88 -4.41 4.76
CA LEU A 28 11.17 -5.74 5.27
C LEU A 28 12.59 -6.17 4.87
N TYR A 29 13.32 -6.74 5.81
CA TYR A 29 14.55 -7.48 5.56
C TYR A 29 14.43 -8.88 6.18
N ASN A 30 14.59 -9.92 5.36
CA ASN A 30 14.37 -11.31 5.78
C ASN A 30 13.02 -11.53 6.49
N LEU A 31 11.96 -10.90 5.95
CA LEU A 31 10.57 -10.91 6.47
C LEU A 31 10.39 -10.24 7.84
N GLN A 32 11.36 -9.53 8.34
CA GLN A 32 11.26 -8.72 9.56
C GLN A 32 11.09 -7.25 9.18
N ILE A 33 10.17 -6.55 9.84
CA ILE A 33 10.03 -5.10 9.67
C ILE A 33 11.26 -4.45 10.30
N ILE A 34 12.01 -3.70 9.49
CA ILE A 34 13.20 -2.96 9.95
C ILE A 34 13.00 -1.45 9.94
N GLU A 35 12.05 -0.95 9.16
CA GLU A 35 11.72 0.49 9.11
C GLU A 35 10.27 0.67 8.69
N SER A 36 9.62 1.72 9.21
CA SER A 36 8.31 2.20 8.77
C SER A 36 8.38 3.70 8.50
N TYR A 37 7.60 4.18 7.53
CA TYR A 37 7.57 5.58 7.15
C TYR A 37 6.15 6.00 6.80
N GLU A 38 5.73 7.17 7.28
CA GLU A 38 4.47 7.80 6.90
C GLU A 38 4.67 9.28 6.70
N ILE A 39 4.06 9.84 5.66
CA ILE A 39 4.03 11.26 5.42
C ILE A 39 2.66 11.68 4.88
N TRP A 40 2.14 12.78 5.39
CA TRP A 40 0.93 13.41 4.92
C TRP A 40 1.29 14.62 4.07
N ILE A 41 0.57 14.82 2.99
CA ILE A 41 0.88 15.82 1.96
C ILE A 41 -0.36 16.68 1.75
N LEU A 42 -0.20 18.01 1.79
CA LEU A 42 -1.29 18.95 1.51
C LEU A 42 -1.65 18.90 0.02
N PRO A 43 -2.91 18.72 -0.33
CA PRO A 43 -3.36 18.93 -1.71
C PRO A 43 -3.24 20.40 -2.11
N GLU A 44 -2.87 20.66 -3.35
CA GLU A 44 -2.84 22.01 -3.94
C GLU A 44 -4.15 22.35 -4.65
N ASN A 45 -4.90 21.33 -5.11
CA ASN A 45 -6.11 21.47 -5.91
C ASN A 45 -7.24 20.62 -5.31
N ILE A 46 -7.61 20.89 -4.07
CA ILE A 46 -8.63 20.09 -3.36
C ILE A 46 -10.01 20.17 -4.02
N GLU A 47 -10.27 21.24 -4.78
CA GLU A 47 -11.52 21.41 -5.54
C GLU A 47 -11.70 20.39 -6.68
N LYS A 48 -10.62 19.73 -7.08
CA LYS A 48 -10.63 18.64 -8.09
C LYS A 48 -10.80 17.26 -7.47
N ALA A 49 -10.81 17.17 -6.15
CA ALA A 49 -10.87 15.91 -5.45
C ALA A 49 -12.20 15.18 -5.67
N ASP A 50 -12.13 13.86 -5.72
CA ASP A 50 -13.30 13.00 -5.65
C ASP A 50 -13.76 12.90 -4.18
N SER A 51 -15.00 13.32 -3.92
CA SER A 51 -15.58 13.30 -2.57
C SER A 51 -15.56 11.89 -1.94
N LYS A 52 -15.78 10.85 -2.75
CA LYS A 52 -15.74 9.48 -2.27
C LYS A 52 -14.32 9.05 -1.87
N ALA A 53 -13.29 9.49 -2.60
CA ALA A 53 -11.91 9.23 -2.22
C ALA A 53 -11.56 9.91 -0.90
N LEU A 54 -11.98 11.16 -0.71
CA LEU A 54 -11.78 11.90 0.55
C LEU A 54 -12.50 11.24 1.73
N GLU A 55 -13.70 10.72 1.53
CA GLU A 55 -14.44 9.96 2.54
C GLU A 55 -13.70 8.68 2.93
N VAL A 56 -13.25 7.91 1.94
CA VAL A 56 -12.55 6.63 2.16
C VAL A 56 -11.26 6.81 2.95
N ASN A 57 -10.44 7.80 2.59
CA ASN A 57 -9.16 8.04 3.30
C ASN A 57 -9.28 8.94 4.54
N GLY A 58 -10.52 9.36 4.87
CA GLY A 58 -10.80 10.17 6.06
C GLY A 58 -10.12 11.53 6.04
N TYR A 59 -10.04 12.17 4.86
CA TYR A 59 -9.45 13.49 4.72
C TYR A 59 -10.18 14.51 5.60
N ASP A 60 -9.42 15.23 6.41
CA ASP A 60 -9.88 16.28 7.29
C ASP A 60 -8.97 17.50 7.09
N PRO A 61 -9.49 18.63 6.57
CA PRO A 61 -8.71 19.81 6.25
C PRO A 61 -7.89 20.35 7.43
N GLU A 62 -8.42 20.30 8.65
CA GLU A 62 -7.71 20.78 9.84
C GLU A 62 -6.56 19.86 10.22
N LYS A 63 -6.81 18.55 10.21
CA LYS A 63 -5.76 17.53 10.48
C LYS A 63 -4.64 17.64 9.47
N TRP A 64 -4.98 17.76 8.17
CA TRP A 64 -3.97 17.88 7.12
C TRP A 64 -3.19 19.18 7.26
N ARG A 65 -3.84 20.32 7.50
CA ARG A 65 -3.17 21.61 7.71
C ARG A 65 -2.13 21.57 8.83
N ASN A 66 -2.40 20.82 9.89
CA ASN A 66 -1.55 20.76 11.07
C ASN A 66 -0.41 19.74 10.97
N ARG A 67 -0.51 18.74 10.08
CA ARG A 67 0.41 17.58 10.03
C ARG A 67 1.10 17.40 8.70
N ALA A 68 0.49 17.84 7.62
CA ALA A 68 0.98 17.57 6.28
C ALA A 68 2.03 18.60 5.84
N VAL A 69 2.88 18.16 4.94
CA VAL A 69 3.86 19.02 4.26
C VAL A 69 3.35 19.42 2.87
N SER A 70 3.97 20.41 2.24
CA SER A 70 3.68 20.76 0.84
C SER A 70 3.99 19.60 -0.13
N GLN A 71 3.39 19.62 -1.32
CA GLN A 71 3.66 18.62 -2.38
C GLN A 71 5.17 18.53 -2.69
N SER A 72 5.85 19.66 -2.82
CA SER A 72 7.29 19.69 -3.10
C SER A 72 8.13 19.07 -1.97
N LYS A 73 7.77 19.35 -0.70
CA LYS A 73 8.47 18.75 0.45
C LYS A 73 8.13 17.26 0.60
N GLY A 74 6.91 16.87 0.24
CA GLY A 74 6.49 15.47 0.16
C GLY A 74 7.33 14.69 -0.85
N ALA A 75 7.44 15.22 -2.08
CA ALA A 75 8.25 14.62 -3.14
C ALA A 75 9.72 14.47 -2.72
N GLU A 76 10.32 15.50 -2.13
CA GLU A 76 11.70 15.48 -1.63
C GLU A 76 11.90 14.38 -0.57
N ARG A 77 11.03 14.33 0.44
CA ARG A 77 11.14 13.37 1.55
C ARG A 77 10.90 11.94 1.11
N ILE A 78 9.91 11.71 0.25
CA ILE A 78 9.63 10.38 -0.32
C ILE A 78 10.81 9.94 -1.19
N GLY A 79 11.32 10.81 -2.05
CA GLY A 79 12.49 10.54 -2.89
C GLY A 79 13.71 10.17 -2.05
N PHE A 80 14.00 10.93 -0.99
CA PHE A 80 15.09 10.63 -0.06
C PHE A 80 14.86 9.28 0.66
N PHE A 81 13.66 9.00 1.16
CA PHE A 81 13.35 7.73 1.79
C PHE A 81 13.55 6.56 0.82
N MET A 82 12.96 6.63 -0.37
CA MET A 82 13.05 5.55 -1.36
C MET A 82 14.47 5.35 -1.90
N SER A 83 15.28 6.42 -1.99
CA SER A 83 16.68 6.32 -2.45
C SER A 83 17.56 5.48 -1.52
N ARG A 84 17.26 5.42 -0.23
CA ARG A 84 17.96 4.56 0.75
C ARG A 84 17.61 3.07 0.59
N HIS A 85 16.58 2.75 -0.18
CA HIS A 85 16.06 1.40 -0.34
C HIS A 85 16.00 0.95 -1.81
N VAL A 86 16.86 1.49 -2.67
CA VAL A 86 16.91 1.14 -4.11
C VAL A 86 17.30 -0.32 -4.37
N ASP A 87 17.88 -1.00 -3.38
CA ASP A 87 18.21 -2.41 -3.38
C ASP A 87 17.02 -3.33 -3.04
N ALA A 88 15.91 -2.75 -2.57
CA ALA A 88 14.71 -3.48 -2.21
C ALA A 88 13.81 -3.75 -3.43
N THR A 89 13.12 -4.89 -3.42
CA THR A 89 12.00 -5.12 -4.35
C THR A 89 10.83 -4.26 -3.93
N LEU A 90 10.33 -3.40 -4.83
CA LEU A 90 9.15 -2.57 -4.61
C LEU A 90 7.90 -3.45 -4.57
N VAL A 91 7.02 -3.21 -3.62
CA VAL A 91 5.80 -3.99 -3.39
C VAL A 91 4.63 -3.06 -3.10
N GLY A 92 3.42 -3.41 -3.54
CA GLY A 92 2.18 -2.75 -3.17
C GLY A 92 0.97 -3.65 -3.42
N HIS A 93 -0.22 -3.16 -3.10
CA HIS A 93 -1.48 -3.83 -3.42
C HIS A 93 -2.19 -3.11 -4.57
N ASN A 94 -2.04 -3.59 -5.80
CA ASN A 94 -2.27 -2.85 -7.04
C ASN A 94 -1.20 -1.76 -7.25
N VAL A 95 0.04 -2.13 -7.06
CA VAL A 95 1.22 -1.25 -7.00
C VAL A 95 1.39 -0.30 -8.21
N GLN A 96 0.79 -0.62 -9.35
CA GLN A 96 0.75 0.26 -10.52
C GLN A 96 0.02 1.57 -10.24
N PHE A 97 -1.00 1.54 -9.38
CA PHE A 97 -1.70 2.73 -8.95
C PHE A 97 -0.74 3.67 -8.19
N ASP A 98 -0.03 3.16 -7.22
CA ASP A 98 0.93 3.92 -6.41
C ASP A 98 2.07 4.48 -7.26
N ILE A 99 2.60 3.67 -8.17
CA ILE A 99 3.65 4.07 -9.11
C ILE A 99 3.20 5.24 -9.99
N LYS A 100 1.96 5.24 -10.48
CA LYS A 100 1.43 6.36 -11.29
C LYS A 100 1.41 7.66 -10.50
N PHE A 101 0.92 7.64 -9.27
CA PHE A 101 0.88 8.83 -8.40
C PHE A 101 2.26 9.30 -7.98
N LEU A 102 3.18 8.39 -7.67
CA LEU A 102 4.59 8.74 -7.40
C LEU A 102 5.26 9.41 -8.60
N LYS A 103 5.03 8.90 -9.82
CA LYS A 103 5.53 9.51 -11.06
C LYS A 103 4.91 10.89 -11.30
N ALA A 104 3.59 11.02 -11.11
CA ALA A 104 2.90 12.30 -11.26
C ALA A 104 3.45 13.35 -10.29
N LEU A 105 3.61 12.99 -9.01
CA LEU A 105 4.22 13.84 -7.99
C LEU A 105 5.67 14.23 -8.35
N SER A 106 6.49 13.26 -8.73
CA SER A 106 7.89 13.46 -9.15
C SER A 106 7.99 14.46 -10.31
N ASN A 107 7.20 14.26 -11.35
CA ASN A 107 7.18 15.11 -12.54
C ASN A 107 6.69 16.53 -12.25
N LYS A 108 5.56 16.66 -11.51
CA LYS A 108 4.95 17.94 -11.15
C LYS A 108 5.90 18.79 -10.30
N GLN A 109 6.55 18.16 -9.33
CA GLN A 109 7.43 18.85 -8.39
C GLN A 109 8.89 18.92 -8.85
N LYS A 110 9.23 18.31 -10.00
CA LYS A 110 10.61 18.21 -10.53
C LYS A 110 11.60 17.68 -9.48
N ARG A 111 11.18 16.66 -8.76
CA ARG A 111 11.93 15.96 -7.71
C ARG A 111 12.02 14.49 -8.05
N GLU A 112 13.22 13.94 -8.04
CA GLU A 112 13.40 12.52 -8.34
C GLU A 112 12.83 11.65 -7.22
N ILE A 113 11.97 10.70 -7.59
CA ILE A 113 11.51 9.61 -6.75
C ILE A 113 11.92 8.31 -7.44
N PRO A 114 12.91 7.57 -6.91
CA PRO A 114 13.45 6.39 -7.58
C PRO A 114 12.45 5.23 -7.53
N ILE A 115 11.97 4.82 -8.71
CA ILE A 115 11.09 3.66 -8.87
C ILE A 115 11.87 2.59 -9.60
N ARG A 116 12.06 1.43 -8.97
CA ARG A 116 12.83 0.31 -9.50
C ARG A 116 11.94 -0.82 -9.98
N TYR A 117 12.38 -1.50 -11.02
CA TYR A 117 11.78 -2.69 -11.59
C TYR A 117 12.74 -3.89 -11.42
N PRO A 118 12.23 -5.11 -11.29
CA PRO A 118 10.82 -5.49 -11.21
C PRO A 118 10.19 -5.11 -9.86
N TYR A 119 8.88 -4.98 -9.84
CA TYR A 119 8.08 -4.84 -8.62
C TYR A 119 7.19 -6.07 -8.42
N LEU A 120 6.66 -6.23 -7.22
CA LEU A 120 5.79 -7.32 -6.83
C LEU A 120 4.41 -6.76 -6.43
N ASP A 121 3.35 -7.35 -6.96
CA ASP A 121 1.97 -6.96 -6.62
C ASP A 121 1.35 -8.00 -5.68
N THR A 122 1.01 -7.60 -4.45
CA THR A 122 0.38 -8.50 -3.48
C THR A 122 -1.01 -8.94 -3.92
N ARG A 123 -1.72 -8.13 -4.73
CA ARG A 123 -3.01 -8.48 -5.31
C ARG A 123 -2.90 -9.68 -6.24
N ASP A 124 -1.86 -9.73 -7.08
CA ASP A 124 -1.63 -10.85 -7.99
C ASP A 124 -1.14 -12.10 -7.25
N LEU A 125 -0.29 -11.94 -6.24
CA LEU A 125 0.10 -13.04 -5.35
C LEU A 125 -1.11 -13.65 -4.64
N CYS A 126 -2.00 -12.81 -4.08
CA CYS A 126 -3.21 -13.27 -3.42
C CYS A 126 -4.17 -13.92 -4.41
N ARG A 127 -4.28 -13.39 -5.64
CA ARG A 127 -5.07 -14.01 -6.71
C ARG A 127 -4.59 -15.43 -6.98
N ALA A 128 -3.30 -15.62 -7.19
CA ALA A 128 -2.72 -16.94 -7.46
C ALA A 128 -2.89 -17.91 -6.28
N ALA A 129 -2.73 -17.40 -5.05
CA ALA A 129 -2.77 -18.25 -3.85
C ALA A 129 -4.19 -18.55 -3.34
N PHE A 130 -5.13 -17.60 -3.42
CA PHE A 130 -6.40 -17.65 -2.69
C PHE A 130 -7.63 -17.84 -3.57
N MET A 131 -7.61 -17.43 -4.86
CA MET A 131 -8.74 -17.74 -5.76
C MET A 131 -9.03 -19.24 -5.87
N PRO A 132 -8.03 -20.11 -6.01
CA PRO A 132 -8.29 -21.57 -6.03
C PRO A 132 -8.89 -22.09 -4.73
N LEU A 133 -8.81 -21.31 -3.66
CA LEU A 133 -9.36 -21.62 -2.33
C LEU A 133 -10.72 -20.94 -2.06
N GLY A 134 -11.30 -20.27 -3.07
CA GLY A 134 -12.64 -19.69 -3.03
C GLY A 134 -12.73 -18.21 -2.69
N LEU A 135 -11.59 -17.48 -2.60
CA LEU A 135 -11.62 -16.02 -2.45
C LEU A 135 -12.01 -15.38 -3.79
N GLN A 136 -13.07 -14.58 -3.82
CA GLN A 136 -13.59 -13.97 -5.06
C GLN A 136 -13.10 -12.53 -5.29
N SER A 137 -12.89 -11.78 -4.23
CA SER A 137 -12.48 -10.38 -4.31
C SER A 137 -11.05 -10.19 -3.83
N MET A 138 -10.25 -9.46 -4.63
CA MET A 138 -8.85 -9.17 -4.36
C MET A 138 -8.63 -7.78 -3.76
N SER A 139 -9.66 -7.14 -3.16
CA SER A 139 -9.44 -5.96 -2.34
C SER A 139 -8.73 -6.34 -1.04
N LEU A 140 -7.90 -5.44 -0.52
CA LEU A 140 -7.14 -5.69 0.71
C LEU A 140 -8.07 -5.99 1.90
N ASP A 141 -9.22 -5.29 1.99
CA ASP A 141 -10.24 -5.54 3.00
C ASP A 141 -10.79 -6.96 2.94
N ASN A 142 -11.17 -7.42 1.74
CA ASN A 142 -11.71 -8.77 1.58
C ASN A 142 -10.68 -9.86 1.85
N ILE A 143 -9.42 -9.63 1.45
CA ILE A 143 -8.33 -10.56 1.76
C ILE A 143 -8.11 -10.64 3.27
N CYS A 144 -8.02 -9.50 3.95
CA CYS A 144 -7.84 -9.45 5.40
C CYS A 144 -9.03 -10.12 6.13
N ALA A 145 -10.26 -9.82 5.73
CA ALA A 145 -11.45 -10.45 6.28
C ALA A 145 -11.47 -11.97 6.06
N TRP A 146 -11.11 -12.43 4.86
CA TRP A 146 -11.05 -13.86 4.53
C TRP A 146 -9.97 -14.60 5.33
N LEU A 147 -8.83 -13.93 5.60
CA LEU A 147 -7.75 -14.43 6.47
C LEU A 147 -8.06 -14.32 7.96
N ASN A 148 -9.20 -13.72 8.34
CA ASN A 148 -9.55 -13.40 9.73
C ASN A 148 -8.56 -12.43 10.38
N TRP A 149 -7.98 -11.53 9.62
CA TRP A 149 -7.11 -10.49 10.13
C TRP A 149 -7.92 -9.26 10.52
N ARG A 150 -7.73 -8.79 11.75
CA ARG A 150 -8.37 -7.56 12.20
C ARG A 150 -7.52 -6.37 11.76
N ARG A 151 -8.08 -5.53 10.88
CA ARG A 151 -7.45 -4.27 10.49
C ARG A 151 -7.62 -3.24 11.59
N ARG A 152 -6.53 -2.56 11.98
CA ARG A 152 -6.55 -1.56 13.08
C ARG A 152 -7.11 -0.22 12.62
N LYS A 153 -6.69 0.24 11.46
CA LYS A 153 -7.14 1.45 10.78
C LYS A 153 -7.06 1.19 9.29
N ALA A 154 -8.19 0.96 8.64
CA ALA A 154 -8.24 0.90 7.19
C ALA A 154 -8.03 2.30 6.62
N HIS A 155 -7.49 2.36 5.41
CA HIS A 155 -7.35 3.58 4.63
C HIS A 155 -6.44 4.64 5.27
N THR A 156 -5.27 4.21 5.74
CA THR A 156 -4.10 5.07 5.92
C THR A 156 -2.92 4.37 5.23
N GLY A 157 -2.14 5.11 4.47
CA GLY A 157 -1.06 4.53 3.67
C GLY A 157 -0.14 3.62 4.48
N LEU A 158 0.21 3.99 5.73
CA LEU A 158 1.03 3.13 6.59
C LEU A 158 0.30 1.85 7.00
N SER A 159 -0.98 1.93 7.38
CA SER A 159 -1.75 0.75 7.80
C SER A 159 -1.94 -0.25 6.66
N ASP A 160 -2.19 0.25 5.44
CA ASP A 160 -2.39 -0.59 4.28
C ASP A 160 -1.06 -1.20 3.80
N ALA A 161 0.06 -0.47 3.91
CA ALA A 161 1.40 -1.02 3.73
C ALA A 161 1.75 -2.10 4.78
N GLU A 162 1.32 -1.94 6.05
CA GLU A 162 1.50 -2.97 7.09
C GLU A 162 0.73 -4.25 6.76
N ASP A 163 -0.50 -4.15 6.28
CA ASP A 163 -1.27 -5.32 5.90
C ASP A 163 -0.68 -6.01 4.65
N CYS A 164 -0.18 -5.25 3.67
CA CYS A 164 0.59 -5.79 2.56
C CYS A 164 1.89 -6.48 3.01
N ALA A 165 2.59 -5.92 4.01
CA ALA A 165 3.79 -6.53 4.58
C ALA A 165 3.48 -7.89 5.22
N LYS A 166 2.35 -8.02 5.94
CA LYS A 166 1.88 -9.31 6.47
C LYS A 166 1.59 -10.32 5.36
N LEU A 167 1.02 -9.86 4.22
CA LEU A 167 0.83 -10.73 3.06
C LEU A 167 2.16 -11.26 2.52
N ILE A 168 3.17 -10.41 2.40
CA ILE A 168 4.53 -10.83 1.97
C ILE A 168 5.13 -11.82 2.97
N GLN A 169 5.03 -11.56 4.28
CA GLN A 169 5.53 -12.48 5.32
C GLN A 169 4.90 -13.87 5.26
N VAL A 170 3.67 -13.95 4.77
CA VAL A 170 2.90 -15.20 4.66
C VAL A 170 3.13 -15.91 3.32
N LEU A 171 3.26 -15.16 2.24
CA LEU A 171 3.32 -15.69 0.88
C LEU A 171 4.74 -15.86 0.34
N CYS A 172 5.73 -15.18 0.91
CA CYS A 172 7.11 -15.19 0.43
C CYS A 172 8.13 -15.40 1.58
N PRO A 173 8.74 -16.58 1.75
CA PRO A 173 8.55 -17.83 1.04
C PRO A 173 7.24 -18.52 1.46
N PRO A 174 6.62 -19.31 0.59
CA PRO A 174 5.40 -20.02 0.93
C PRO A 174 5.70 -21.00 2.07
N SER A 175 5.24 -20.69 3.27
CA SER A 175 5.35 -21.62 4.38
C SER A 175 4.32 -22.73 4.16
N ILE A 176 4.80 -23.95 3.88
CA ILE A 176 3.95 -25.15 3.76
C ILE A 176 2.95 -25.25 4.91
N PRO A 177 3.32 -24.99 6.19
CA PRO A 177 2.38 -24.98 7.31
C PRO A 177 1.22 -23.97 7.19
N PHE A 178 1.43 -22.81 6.55
CA PHE A 178 0.37 -21.82 6.37
C PHE A 178 -0.71 -22.32 5.41
N PHE A 179 -0.32 -22.83 4.25
CA PHE A 179 -1.26 -23.41 3.28
C PHE A 179 -2.00 -24.62 3.83
N MET A 180 -1.35 -25.43 4.65
CA MET A 180 -2.00 -26.55 5.34
C MET A 180 -3.05 -26.07 6.36
N LYS A 181 -2.75 -25.04 7.15
CA LYS A 181 -3.71 -24.41 8.08
C LYS A 181 -4.89 -23.78 7.35
N LEU A 182 -4.65 -23.15 6.21
CA LEU A 182 -5.70 -22.57 5.37
C LEU A 182 -6.66 -23.64 4.81
N LYS A 183 -6.11 -24.73 4.25
CA LYS A 183 -6.91 -25.87 3.76
C LYS A 183 -7.73 -26.52 4.88
N ALA A 184 -7.18 -26.64 6.07
CA ALA A 184 -7.90 -27.16 7.22
C ALA A 184 -9.09 -26.26 7.61
N ARG A 185 -8.91 -24.93 7.66
CA ARG A 185 -9.98 -23.97 7.98
C ARG A 185 -11.12 -24.00 6.96
N GLN A 186 -10.84 -24.16 5.67
CA GLN A 186 -11.88 -24.25 4.63
C GLN A 186 -12.69 -25.55 4.71
N ARG A 187 -12.05 -26.66 5.07
CA ARG A 187 -12.77 -27.93 5.29
C ARG A 187 -13.78 -27.85 6.43
N PHE A 188 -13.53 -27.01 7.44
CA PHE A 188 -14.48 -26.78 8.54
C PHE A 188 -15.64 -25.86 8.13
N LYS A 189 -15.42 -24.83 7.29
CA LYS A 189 -16.49 -23.93 6.80
C LYS A 189 -17.47 -24.63 5.83
N ASN A 190 -17.01 -25.62 5.08
CA ASN A 190 -17.86 -26.38 4.13
C ASN A 190 -18.60 -27.54 4.78
N ARG A 191 -18.47 -27.74 6.09
CA ARG A 191 -19.18 -28.79 6.86
C ARG A 191 -20.20 -28.23 7.86
N SER A 192 -20.32 -26.93 7.96
CA SER A 192 -21.36 -26.17 8.68
C SER A 192 -22.31 -25.50 7.69
#